data_fff264478b775d9ba718f4659bb323f6
#
_entry.id   fff264478b775d9ba718f4659bb323f6
#
_cell.length_a   1.000
_cell.length_b   1.000
_cell.length_c   1.000
_cell.angle_alpha   90.00
_cell.angle_beta   90.00
_cell.angle_gamma   90.00
#
_symmetry.space_group_name_H-M   'P 1'
#
loop_
_entity.id
_entity.type
_entity.pdbx_description
1 polymer ?
#
loop_
_entity_poly.entity_id
_entity_poly.type
_entity_poly.pdbx_seq_one_letter_code
_entity_poly.pdbx_strand_id
1 'polypeptide(L)'
;SFGPLSYAVLVAIFLLNTSFFVLLAHELGYWFAKLPPLQAYSFDLLGSISGVAVFTLVSAFSLPPFLWFLLFGVLFLFHAILTRLITNRGLFIEMAALVGVLVLVFSTSAFRDGEFFWSPYYEIQTKDIQIENRKVGVNVLVNKDSHQQMLDLSGSIEHPFIESRKTFYELPYQFFSEPPQRVLVLGAGTGNDVAAGLRNGAGSIDALEIDPVIANIGKEHPERPYADPRVRIIVDDARAFLERNEDTYDFITFGFLDSHRLFSSMASVRLDNYLYTVENMRNVREHLKEGGIVAIAYTAHEQWIADRIFHLLQSTFGQTPLVYQGNERAWGTMFLARNGAPLLQPEILIQKGEFEETILPASQQGGPASPRHTWAYAEKDGFLSPEIFSLKASLPTDDWPHLFMKERGIPGNYLAILLIVFSFSFVLVRFQIPKLAFQKRSSWNFFFLGTGFALLETKGIVELALVLGSTWVTNAVVITGILLMILLANILVLKRFTLPYAVLYGALVTLLLFSFFFSLNHLFQFAYSARLFFAGIQVGLPIFFAG
;
A
#
# COMPACT_ATOMS: atom_id res chain seq x y z
N SER A 1 -17.17 11.70 10.92
CA SER A 1 -18.23 10.71 10.61
C SER A 1 -18.81 11.01 9.24
N PHE A 2 -18.88 10.00 8.37
CA PHE A 2 -19.55 10.13 7.08
C PHE A 2 -21.03 10.41 7.29
N GLY A 3 -21.52 11.49 6.69
CA GLY A 3 -22.96 11.81 6.71
C GLY A 3 -23.76 10.88 5.77
N PRO A 4 -25.10 10.83 5.92
CA PRO A 4 -25.96 9.97 5.07
C PRO A 4 -25.76 10.18 3.57
N LEU A 5 -25.45 11.41 3.15
CA LEU A 5 -25.17 11.76 1.76
C LEU A 5 -23.93 11.06 1.21
N SER A 6 -22.87 10.92 2.03
CA SER A 6 -21.64 10.23 1.64
C SER A 6 -21.88 8.74 1.37
N TYR A 7 -22.73 8.09 2.18
CA TYR A 7 -23.13 6.71 1.95
C TYR A 7 -23.96 6.55 0.66
N ALA A 8 -24.89 7.48 0.40
CA ALA A 8 -25.69 7.47 -0.83
C ALA A 8 -24.80 7.61 -2.08
N VAL A 9 -23.80 8.50 -2.04
CA VAL A 9 -22.83 8.69 -3.13
C VAL A 9 -21.99 7.43 -3.34
N LEU A 10 -21.50 6.79 -2.26
CA LEU A 10 -20.74 5.54 -2.35
C LEU A 10 -21.58 4.42 -2.99
N VAL A 11 -22.83 4.27 -2.57
CA VAL A 11 -23.76 3.29 -3.15
C VAL A 11 -24.01 3.59 -4.64
N ALA A 12 -24.21 4.85 -5.02
CA ALA A 12 -24.42 5.25 -6.40
C ALA A 12 -23.19 4.94 -7.28
N ILE A 13 -21.97 5.23 -6.80
CA ILE A 13 -20.72 4.90 -7.49
C ILE A 13 -20.57 3.37 -7.62
N PHE A 14 -20.87 2.62 -6.57
CA PHE A 14 -20.82 1.15 -6.61
C PHE A 14 -21.80 0.58 -7.64
N LEU A 15 -23.05 1.05 -7.66
CA LEU A 15 -24.05 0.60 -8.62
C LEU A 15 -23.67 0.97 -10.06
N LEU A 16 -23.09 2.16 -10.27
CA LEU A 16 -22.61 2.60 -11.59
C LEU A 16 -21.48 1.68 -12.08
N ASN A 17 -20.49 1.39 -11.24
CA ASN A 17 -19.42 0.47 -11.58
C ASN A 17 -19.96 -0.95 -11.86
N THR A 18 -20.87 -1.45 -11.02
CA THR A 18 -21.48 -2.77 -11.18
C THR A 18 -22.25 -2.86 -12.50
N SER A 19 -22.98 -1.81 -12.88
CA SER A 19 -23.77 -1.79 -14.12
C SER A 19 -22.91 -1.97 -15.38
N PHE A 20 -21.67 -1.47 -15.37
CA PHE A 20 -20.72 -1.68 -16.46
C PHE A 20 -20.38 -3.17 -16.65
N PHE A 21 -20.17 -3.89 -15.54
CA PHE A 21 -19.88 -5.33 -15.60
C PHE A 21 -21.08 -6.19 -16.01
N VAL A 22 -22.32 -5.71 -15.83
CA VAL A 22 -23.52 -6.45 -16.23
C VAL A 22 -23.54 -6.72 -17.73
N LEU A 23 -23.12 -5.75 -18.54
CA LEU A 23 -23.07 -5.89 -20.01
C LEU A 23 -22.07 -6.97 -20.42
N LEU A 24 -20.86 -6.93 -19.84
CA LEU A 24 -19.81 -7.93 -20.12
C LEU A 24 -20.22 -9.33 -19.65
N ALA A 25 -20.80 -9.42 -18.45
CA ALA A 25 -21.27 -10.69 -17.89
C ALA A 25 -22.42 -11.30 -18.68
N HIS A 26 -23.31 -10.48 -19.26
CA HIS A 26 -24.40 -10.96 -20.10
C HIS A 26 -23.87 -11.67 -21.36
N GLU A 27 -22.93 -11.07 -22.04
CA GLU A 27 -22.32 -11.66 -23.24
C GLU A 27 -21.51 -12.92 -22.91
N LEU A 28 -20.71 -12.86 -21.85
CA LEU A 28 -19.96 -14.01 -21.35
C LEU A 28 -20.90 -15.19 -21.04
N GLY A 29 -22.00 -14.94 -20.31
CA GLY A 29 -23.00 -15.94 -20.00
C GLY A 29 -23.66 -16.56 -21.23
N TYR A 30 -23.93 -15.76 -22.27
CA TYR A 30 -24.46 -16.24 -23.53
C TYR A 30 -23.51 -17.23 -24.23
N TRP A 31 -22.21 -16.92 -24.26
CA TRP A 31 -21.21 -17.79 -24.87
C TRP A 31 -20.95 -19.05 -24.02
N PHE A 32 -20.94 -18.94 -22.70
CA PHE A 32 -20.85 -20.11 -21.82
C PHE A 32 -22.01 -21.08 -22.00
N ALA A 33 -23.22 -20.59 -22.35
CA ALA A 33 -24.36 -21.45 -22.63
C ALA A 33 -24.26 -22.17 -23.97
N LYS A 34 -23.48 -21.67 -24.93
CA LYS A 34 -23.33 -22.22 -26.27
C LYS A 34 -22.12 -23.13 -26.48
N LEU A 35 -21.06 -22.88 -25.77
CA LEU A 35 -19.80 -23.63 -25.88
C LEU A 35 -19.74 -24.74 -24.82
N PRO A 36 -18.93 -25.80 -25.03
CA PRO A 36 -18.65 -26.75 -23.97
C PRO A 36 -18.06 -26.03 -22.75
N PRO A 37 -18.68 -26.16 -21.55
CA PRO A 37 -18.35 -25.29 -20.42
C PRO A 37 -16.86 -25.26 -20.03
N LEU A 38 -16.19 -26.42 -20.01
CA LEU A 38 -14.77 -26.49 -19.66
C LEU A 38 -13.87 -25.82 -20.72
N GLN A 39 -14.24 -25.90 -22.01
CA GLN A 39 -13.48 -25.19 -23.05
C GLN A 39 -13.66 -23.68 -22.93
N ALA A 40 -14.92 -23.24 -22.80
CA ALA A 40 -15.22 -21.82 -22.61
C ALA A 40 -14.47 -21.26 -21.41
N TYR A 41 -14.48 -21.96 -20.29
CA TYR A 41 -13.77 -21.57 -19.08
C TYR A 41 -12.25 -21.56 -19.26
N SER A 42 -11.67 -22.49 -20.03
CA SER A 42 -10.24 -22.46 -20.33
C SER A 42 -9.82 -21.21 -21.12
N PHE A 43 -10.63 -20.78 -22.09
CA PHE A 43 -10.36 -19.55 -22.85
C PHE A 43 -10.53 -18.30 -21.98
N ASP A 44 -11.52 -18.28 -21.10
CA ASP A 44 -11.75 -17.19 -20.15
C ASP A 44 -10.56 -17.03 -19.20
N LEU A 45 -10.04 -18.14 -18.65
CA LEU A 45 -8.83 -18.17 -17.80
C LEU A 45 -7.60 -17.69 -18.57
N LEU A 46 -7.40 -18.14 -19.82
CA LEU A 46 -6.28 -17.66 -20.65
C LEU A 46 -6.38 -16.15 -20.91
N GLY A 47 -7.58 -15.65 -21.17
CA GLY A 47 -7.84 -14.22 -21.32
C GLY A 47 -7.51 -13.45 -20.05
N SER A 48 -7.94 -13.96 -18.89
CA SER A 48 -7.67 -13.36 -17.58
C SER A 48 -6.16 -13.32 -17.26
N ILE A 49 -5.44 -14.42 -17.48
CA ILE A 49 -3.97 -14.47 -17.30
C ILE A 49 -3.28 -13.47 -18.23
N SER A 50 -3.70 -13.39 -19.50
CA SER A 50 -3.16 -12.43 -20.45
C SER A 50 -3.44 -11.00 -20.03
N GLY A 51 -4.64 -10.72 -19.50
CA GLY A 51 -5.01 -9.41 -18.95
C GLY A 51 -4.13 -9.00 -17.78
N VAL A 52 -3.90 -9.91 -16.82
CA VAL A 52 -2.98 -9.65 -15.70
C VAL A 52 -1.56 -9.38 -16.19
N ALA A 53 -1.05 -10.18 -17.15
CA ALA A 53 0.28 -9.98 -17.72
C ALA A 53 0.41 -8.61 -18.41
N VAL A 54 -0.57 -8.23 -19.23
CA VAL A 54 -0.59 -6.92 -19.91
C VAL A 54 -0.65 -5.79 -18.90
N PHE A 55 -1.53 -5.87 -17.88
CA PHE A 55 -1.63 -4.85 -16.86
C PHE A 55 -0.34 -4.74 -16.03
N THR A 56 0.29 -5.87 -15.73
CA THR A 56 1.61 -5.93 -15.08
C THR A 56 2.67 -5.18 -15.88
N LEU A 57 2.73 -5.39 -17.19
CA LEU A 57 3.66 -4.67 -18.06
C LEU A 57 3.36 -3.17 -18.12
N VAL A 58 2.09 -2.81 -18.30
CA VAL A 58 1.64 -1.41 -18.30
C VAL A 58 2.02 -0.69 -17.00
N SER A 59 1.85 -1.36 -15.86
CA SER A 59 2.24 -0.83 -14.54
C SER A 59 3.76 -0.74 -14.39
N ALA A 60 4.49 -1.78 -14.80
CA ALA A 60 5.96 -1.80 -14.73
C ALA A 60 6.62 -0.68 -15.54
N PHE A 61 6.03 -0.31 -16.68
CA PHE A 61 6.50 0.80 -17.51
C PHE A 61 5.88 2.15 -17.10
N SER A 62 5.13 2.22 -16.02
CA SER A 62 4.51 3.46 -15.51
C SER A 62 3.70 4.21 -16.58
N LEU A 63 2.98 3.47 -17.44
CA LEU A 63 2.23 4.06 -18.54
C LEU A 63 0.99 4.80 -18.04
N PRO A 64 0.63 5.95 -18.64
CA PRO A 64 -0.51 6.75 -18.21
C PRO A 64 -1.86 6.08 -18.56
N PRO A 65 -2.94 6.38 -17.84
CA PRO A 65 -4.27 5.80 -18.04
C PRO A 65 -4.81 5.94 -19.46
N PHE A 66 -4.44 7.00 -20.17
CA PHE A 66 -4.81 7.17 -21.57
C PHE A 66 -4.43 5.93 -22.40
N LEU A 67 -3.24 5.37 -22.20
CA LEU A 67 -2.79 4.16 -22.90
C LEU A 67 -3.54 2.91 -22.44
N TRP A 68 -3.98 2.85 -21.18
CA TRP A 68 -4.80 1.72 -20.70
C TRP A 68 -6.16 1.70 -21.38
N PHE A 69 -6.82 2.84 -21.45
CA PHE A 69 -8.11 2.97 -22.14
C PHE A 69 -7.98 2.75 -23.65
N LEU A 70 -6.89 3.24 -24.26
CA LEU A 70 -6.59 2.99 -25.66
C LEU A 70 -6.43 1.49 -25.94
N LEU A 71 -5.63 0.79 -25.16
CA LEU A 71 -5.40 -0.65 -25.30
C LEU A 71 -6.70 -1.43 -25.13
N PHE A 72 -7.45 -1.13 -24.07
CA PHE A 72 -8.78 -1.74 -23.85
C PHE A 72 -9.71 -1.50 -25.03
N GLY A 73 -9.79 -0.27 -25.51
CA GLY A 73 -10.65 0.10 -26.64
C GLY A 73 -10.26 -0.62 -27.94
N VAL A 74 -8.97 -0.74 -28.23
CA VAL A 74 -8.46 -1.48 -29.39
C VAL A 74 -8.83 -2.96 -29.30
N LEU A 75 -8.64 -3.60 -28.14
CA LEU A 75 -9.02 -4.99 -27.91
C LEU A 75 -10.54 -5.20 -28.04
N PHE A 76 -11.33 -4.28 -27.50
CA PHE A 76 -12.77 -4.31 -27.59
C PHE A 76 -13.27 -4.16 -29.04
N LEU A 77 -12.73 -3.21 -29.80
CA LEU A 77 -13.04 -3.05 -31.22
C LEU A 77 -12.66 -4.28 -32.06
N PHE A 78 -11.49 -4.86 -31.76
CA PHE A 78 -11.05 -6.10 -32.42
C PHE A 78 -12.01 -7.26 -32.16
N HIS A 79 -12.43 -7.42 -30.88
CA HIS A 79 -13.47 -8.40 -30.51
C HIS A 79 -14.77 -8.16 -31.26
N ALA A 80 -15.26 -6.92 -31.28
CA ALA A 80 -16.48 -6.53 -31.95
C ALA A 80 -16.48 -6.86 -33.48
N ILE A 81 -15.35 -6.63 -34.13
CA ILE A 81 -15.15 -6.93 -35.54
C ILE A 81 -15.13 -8.45 -35.77
N LEU A 82 -14.38 -9.20 -34.95
CA LEU A 82 -14.27 -10.67 -35.09
C LEU A 82 -15.60 -11.38 -34.90
N THR A 83 -16.38 -10.95 -33.92
CA THR A 83 -17.66 -11.59 -33.57
C THR A 83 -18.81 -11.18 -34.47
N ARG A 84 -18.62 -10.18 -35.32
CA ARG A 84 -19.65 -9.59 -36.20
C ARG A 84 -20.95 -9.23 -35.44
N LEU A 85 -20.85 -8.99 -34.15
CA LEU A 85 -21.99 -8.66 -33.27
C LEU A 85 -22.52 -7.25 -33.53
N ILE A 86 -21.73 -6.40 -34.18
CA ILE A 86 -22.01 -4.98 -34.33
C ILE A 86 -22.31 -4.67 -35.80
N THR A 87 -23.41 -3.95 -36.02
CA THR A 87 -23.73 -3.33 -37.31
C THR A 87 -22.76 -2.16 -37.56
N ASN A 88 -22.59 -1.75 -38.83
CA ASN A 88 -21.75 -0.62 -39.19
C ASN A 88 -22.12 0.68 -38.39
N ARG A 89 -23.42 0.87 -38.08
CA ARG A 89 -23.88 1.99 -37.24
C ARG A 89 -23.45 1.78 -35.77
N GLY A 90 -23.56 0.57 -35.23
CA GLY A 90 -23.11 0.23 -33.88
C GLY A 90 -21.61 0.44 -33.73
N LEU A 91 -20.81 -0.03 -34.66
CA LEU A 91 -19.37 0.16 -34.67
C LEU A 91 -18.99 1.65 -34.68
N PHE A 92 -19.71 2.47 -35.48
CA PHE A 92 -19.46 3.92 -35.48
C PHE A 92 -19.77 4.56 -34.11
N ILE A 93 -20.86 4.19 -33.44
CA ILE A 93 -21.23 4.70 -32.14
C ILE A 93 -20.17 4.31 -31.09
N GLU A 94 -19.69 3.07 -31.11
CA GLU A 94 -18.66 2.59 -30.17
C GLU A 94 -17.32 3.26 -30.40
N MET A 95 -16.92 3.44 -31.66
CA MET A 95 -15.71 4.21 -31.97
C MET A 95 -15.81 5.66 -31.50
N ALA A 96 -16.96 6.30 -31.72
CA ALA A 96 -17.19 7.67 -31.26
C ALA A 96 -17.16 7.75 -29.72
N ALA A 97 -17.75 6.78 -29.02
CA ALA A 97 -17.69 6.69 -27.56
C ALA A 97 -16.26 6.48 -27.04
N LEU A 98 -15.50 5.58 -27.67
CA LEU A 98 -14.09 5.36 -27.34
C LEU A 98 -13.27 6.65 -27.52
N VAL A 99 -13.40 7.30 -28.67
CA VAL A 99 -12.72 8.57 -28.94
C VAL A 99 -13.13 9.62 -27.89
N GLY A 100 -14.43 9.70 -27.55
CA GLY A 100 -14.92 10.60 -26.50
C GLY A 100 -14.28 10.34 -25.14
N VAL A 101 -14.17 9.08 -24.73
CA VAL A 101 -13.48 8.69 -23.47
C VAL A 101 -12.00 9.03 -23.55
N LEU A 102 -11.30 8.73 -24.64
CA LEU A 102 -9.89 9.05 -24.81
C LEU A 102 -9.63 10.55 -24.76
N VAL A 103 -10.49 11.36 -25.44
CA VAL A 103 -10.41 12.82 -25.37
C VAL A 103 -10.66 13.33 -23.94
N LEU A 104 -11.64 12.77 -23.24
CA LEU A 104 -11.92 13.14 -21.85
C LEU A 104 -10.73 12.83 -20.93
N VAL A 105 -10.19 11.60 -21.00
CA VAL A 105 -9.03 11.19 -20.20
C VAL A 105 -7.79 12.02 -20.53
N PHE A 106 -7.54 12.27 -21.81
CA PHE A 106 -6.44 13.13 -22.25
C PHE A 106 -6.62 14.58 -21.77
N SER A 107 -7.81 15.15 -21.95
CA SER A 107 -8.08 16.53 -21.53
C SER A 107 -7.95 16.72 -20.02
N THR A 108 -8.39 15.74 -19.21
CA THR A 108 -8.22 15.80 -17.75
C THR A 108 -6.76 15.74 -17.32
N SER A 109 -5.86 15.20 -18.12
CA SER A 109 -4.42 15.22 -17.85
C SER A 109 -3.70 16.45 -18.42
N ALA A 110 -4.13 16.94 -19.59
CA ALA A 110 -3.47 18.03 -20.31
C ALA A 110 -3.72 19.44 -19.72
N PHE A 111 -4.84 19.64 -19.01
CA PHE A 111 -5.22 20.94 -18.43
C PHE A 111 -5.00 21.04 -16.92
N ARG A 112 -4.07 20.25 -16.37
CA ARG A 112 -3.72 20.27 -14.95
C ARG A 112 -2.47 21.08 -14.69
N ASP A 113 -2.43 21.80 -13.57
CA ASP A 113 -1.23 22.51 -13.13
C ASP A 113 -0.19 21.56 -12.56
N GLY A 114 1.09 21.74 -12.94
CA GLY A 114 2.22 20.96 -12.49
C GLY A 114 2.57 19.78 -13.41
N GLU A 115 3.59 19.05 -13.04
CA GLU A 115 4.03 17.84 -13.75
C GLU A 115 3.34 16.61 -13.18
N PHE A 116 2.97 15.68 -14.06
CA PHE A 116 2.27 14.45 -13.69
C PHE A 116 3.08 13.22 -14.08
N PHE A 117 3.18 12.30 -13.13
CA PHE A 117 3.84 11.02 -13.30
C PHE A 117 2.88 9.91 -12.87
N TRP A 118 2.97 8.77 -13.52
CA TRP A 118 2.26 7.56 -13.10
C TRP A 118 3.26 6.58 -12.56
N SER A 119 2.96 6.02 -11.39
CA SER A 119 3.73 4.94 -10.81
C SER A 119 2.90 3.65 -10.79
N PRO A 120 3.51 2.49 -10.51
CA PRO A 120 2.77 1.26 -10.29
C PRO A 120 1.78 1.33 -9.12
N TYR A 121 1.87 2.37 -8.28
CA TYR A 121 1.06 2.52 -7.07
C TYR A 121 -0.01 3.61 -7.20
N TYR A 122 0.30 4.77 -7.81
CA TYR A 122 -0.59 5.93 -7.84
C TYR A 122 -0.20 7.00 -8.88
N GLU A 123 -1.08 7.97 -9.04
CA GLU A 123 -0.78 9.23 -9.75
C GLU A 123 0.04 10.15 -8.85
N ILE A 124 1.15 10.66 -9.35
CA ILE A 124 2.03 11.61 -8.67
C ILE A 124 1.94 12.94 -9.40
N GLN A 125 1.80 14.03 -8.65
CA GLN A 125 1.83 15.39 -9.16
C GLN A 125 2.88 16.18 -8.40
N THR A 126 3.69 16.97 -9.10
CA THR A 126 4.65 17.87 -8.49
C THR A 126 4.21 19.32 -8.67
N LYS A 127 4.38 20.12 -7.60
CA LYS A 127 4.11 21.56 -7.61
C LYS A 127 5.23 22.29 -6.88
N ASP A 128 5.70 23.40 -7.47
CA ASP A 128 6.72 24.22 -6.83
C ASP A 128 6.22 24.84 -5.52
N ILE A 129 7.07 24.80 -4.50
CA ILE A 129 6.89 25.54 -3.25
C ILE A 129 7.68 26.85 -3.39
N GLN A 130 6.99 27.96 -3.21
CA GLN A 130 7.59 29.27 -3.29
C GLN A 130 7.43 30.04 -1.98
N ILE A 131 8.50 30.66 -1.52
CA ILE A 131 8.51 31.61 -0.40
C ILE A 131 9.08 32.92 -0.97
N GLU A 132 8.36 34.03 -0.82
CA GLU A 132 8.78 35.36 -1.30
C GLU A 132 9.25 35.35 -2.77
N ASN A 133 8.48 34.67 -3.63
CA ASN A 133 8.79 34.49 -5.06
C ASN A 133 10.08 33.69 -5.37
N ARG A 134 10.69 33.05 -4.39
CA ARG A 134 11.82 32.15 -4.58
C ARG A 134 11.35 30.69 -4.44
N LYS A 135 11.72 29.84 -5.39
CA LYS A 135 11.48 28.41 -5.28
C LYS A 135 12.36 27.85 -4.18
N VAL A 136 11.72 27.23 -3.17
CA VAL A 136 12.37 26.62 -2.00
C VAL A 136 12.27 25.10 -2.00
N GLY A 137 11.49 24.54 -2.91
CA GLY A 137 11.30 23.10 -3.01
C GLY A 137 10.15 22.73 -3.93
N VAL A 138 9.72 21.49 -3.81
CA VAL A 138 8.61 20.91 -4.59
C VAL A 138 7.68 20.15 -3.64
N ASN A 139 6.39 20.39 -3.74
CA ASN A 139 5.36 19.58 -3.08
C ASN A 139 5.01 18.40 -3.99
N VAL A 140 5.18 17.20 -3.48
CA VAL A 140 4.81 15.94 -4.14
C VAL A 140 3.44 15.52 -3.62
N LEU A 141 2.46 15.47 -4.52
CA LEU A 141 1.10 15.03 -4.23
C LEU A 141 0.90 13.63 -4.82
N VAL A 142 0.23 12.78 -4.05
CA VAL A 142 -0.16 11.44 -4.48
C VAL A 142 -1.68 11.37 -4.55
N ASN A 143 -2.21 11.05 -5.74
CA ASN A 143 -3.66 11.08 -6.00
C ASN A 143 -4.32 12.38 -5.50
N LYS A 144 -3.67 13.53 -5.76
CA LYS A 144 -4.08 14.90 -5.41
C LYS A 144 -4.00 15.26 -3.92
N ASP A 145 -3.48 14.40 -3.07
CA ASP A 145 -3.25 14.68 -1.66
C ASP A 145 -1.77 14.95 -1.39
N SER A 146 -1.44 15.85 -0.47
CA SER A 146 -0.05 16.16 -0.13
C SER A 146 0.61 14.92 0.48
N HIS A 147 1.73 14.49 -0.09
CA HIS A 147 2.45 13.30 0.33
C HIS A 147 3.76 13.65 1.01
N GLN A 148 4.59 14.44 0.36
CA GLN A 148 5.87 14.92 0.90
C GLN A 148 6.29 16.24 0.28
N GLN A 149 7.21 16.92 0.94
CA GLN A 149 7.82 18.14 0.47
C GLN A 149 9.32 17.88 0.25
N MET A 150 9.79 18.03 -0.97
CA MET A 150 11.21 18.03 -1.32
C MET A 150 11.74 19.46 -1.13
N LEU A 151 12.59 19.69 -0.13
CA LEU A 151 12.97 21.01 0.33
C LEU A 151 14.48 21.24 0.24
N ASP A 152 14.88 22.49 -0.07
CA ASP A 152 16.26 22.95 0.11
C ASP A 152 16.49 23.31 1.60
N LEU A 153 17.12 22.39 2.32
CA LEU A 153 17.46 22.53 3.74
C LEU A 153 18.97 22.76 3.95
N SER A 154 19.70 23.13 2.91
CA SER A 154 21.15 23.37 2.97
C SER A 154 21.57 24.55 3.85
N GLY A 155 20.63 25.41 4.24
CA GLY A 155 20.88 26.67 4.91
C GLY A 155 21.05 27.86 3.96
N SER A 156 20.82 27.64 2.65
CA SER A 156 20.84 28.71 1.64
C SER A 156 19.65 29.67 1.73
N ILE A 157 18.62 29.29 2.51
CA ILE A 157 17.36 30.01 2.64
C ILE A 157 17.08 30.24 4.13
N GLU A 158 17.19 31.50 4.55
CA GLU A 158 16.88 31.93 5.91
C GLU A 158 15.38 32.22 6.02
N HIS A 159 14.60 31.25 6.44
CA HIS A 159 13.17 31.42 6.67
C HIS A 159 12.70 30.47 7.79
N PRO A 160 11.84 30.91 8.75
CA PRO A 160 11.44 30.10 9.90
C PRO A 160 10.86 28.73 9.53
N PHE A 161 10.09 28.65 8.45
CA PHE A 161 9.56 27.39 7.93
C PHE A 161 10.69 26.41 7.54
N ILE A 162 11.72 26.88 6.84
CA ILE A 162 12.86 26.06 6.38
C ILE A 162 13.69 25.61 7.57
N GLU A 163 13.98 26.54 8.52
CA GLU A 163 14.74 26.24 9.74
C GLU A 163 14.03 25.21 10.62
N SER A 164 12.74 25.32 10.82
CA SER A 164 11.96 24.34 11.57
C SER A 164 12.03 22.94 10.93
N ARG A 165 11.93 22.84 9.59
CA ARG A 165 12.06 21.58 8.86
C ARG A 165 13.47 21.00 8.97
N LYS A 166 14.49 21.84 8.79
CA LYS A 166 15.89 21.45 8.94
C LYS A 166 16.17 20.90 10.33
N THR A 167 15.78 21.63 11.38
CA THR A 167 15.93 21.21 12.78
C THR A 167 15.30 19.84 13.02
N PHE A 168 14.09 19.60 12.50
CA PHE A 168 13.40 18.32 12.66
C PHE A 168 14.18 17.15 12.02
N TYR A 169 14.64 17.29 10.76
CA TYR A 169 15.39 16.23 10.09
C TYR A 169 16.79 16.01 10.69
N GLU A 170 17.40 17.05 11.25
CA GLU A 170 18.75 16.97 11.83
C GLU A 170 18.74 16.54 13.30
N LEU A 171 17.58 16.60 13.99
CA LEU A 171 17.45 16.27 15.41
C LEU A 171 18.07 14.92 15.81
N PRO A 172 17.84 13.79 15.09
CA PRO A 172 18.38 12.50 15.51
C PRO A 172 19.90 12.47 15.58
N TYR A 173 20.57 13.26 14.74
CA TYR A 173 22.03 13.30 14.65
C TYR A 173 22.68 13.95 15.87
N GLN A 174 21.94 14.78 16.64
CA GLN A 174 22.44 15.41 17.87
C GLN A 174 22.70 14.41 18.99
N PHE A 175 22.19 13.19 18.89
CA PHE A 175 22.38 12.13 19.88
C PHE A 175 23.60 11.24 19.60
N PHE A 176 24.34 11.51 18.54
CA PHE A 176 25.58 10.84 18.23
C PHE A 176 26.79 11.69 18.67
N SER A 177 27.76 11.06 19.32
CA SER A 177 29.03 11.72 19.67
C SER A 177 29.95 11.92 18.47
N GLU A 178 29.83 11.04 17.49
CA GLU A 178 30.53 11.09 16.19
C GLU A 178 29.53 10.80 15.08
N PRO A 179 29.73 11.31 13.86
CA PRO A 179 28.83 11.05 12.74
C PRO A 179 28.61 9.55 12.50
N PRO A 180 27.35 9.10 12.27
CA PRO A 180 27.06 7.70 12.05
C PRO A 180 27.74 7.23 10.74
N GLN A 181 28.42 6.07 10.80
CA GLN A 181 29.15 5.55 9.65
C GLN A 181 28.24 4.87 8.63
N ARG A 182 27.19 4.17 9.11
CA ARG A 182 26.23 3.50 8.24
C ARG A 182 24.81 3.89 8.66
N VAL A 183 24.07 4.46 7.71
CA VAL A 183 22.70 4.92 7.90
C VAL A 183 21.77 4.15 6.98
N LEU A 184 20.62 3.73 7.48
CA LEU A 184 19.53 3.17 6.69
C LEU A 184 18.33 4.11 6.77
N VAL A 185 17.87 4.56 5.60
CA VAL A 185 16.66 5.39 5.47
C VAL A 185 15.55 4.52 4.86
N LEU A 186 14.54 4.21 5.65
CA LEU A 186 13.34 3.48 5.23
C LEU A 186 12.28 4.49 4.78
N GLY A 187 11.87 4.41 3.51
CA GLY A 187 11.00 5.40 2.88
C GLY A 187 11.75 6.71 2.60
N ALA A 188 12.85 6.62 1.86
CA ALA A 188 13.72 7.75 1.57
C ALA A 188 13.03 8.85 0.73
N GLY A 189 11.92 8.51 0.05
CA GLY A 189 11.12 9.45 -0.69
C GLY A 189 11.95 10.21 -1.72
N THR A 190 11.83 11.54 -1.68
CA THR A 190 12.62 12.44 -2.54
C THR A 190 13.97 12.85 -1.94
N GLY A 191 14.32 12.36 -0.72
CA GLY A 191 15.71 12.47 -0.23
C GLY A 191 15.97 13.47 0.89
N ASN A 192 14.99 14.06 1.57
CA ASN A 192 15.24 14.99 2.68
C ASN A 192 16.03 14.35 3.83
N ASP A 193 15.64 13.12 4.25
CA ASP A 193 16.35 12.36 5.30
C ASP A 193 17.77 12.02 4.87
N VAL A 194 17.95 11.67 3.60
CA VAL A 194 19.27 11.37 3.02
C VAL A 194 20.15 12.62 3.00
N ALA A 195 19.59 13.77 2.58
CA ALA A 195 20.30 15.05 2.62
C ALA A 195 20.72 15.44 4.05
N ALA A 196 19.81 15.23 5.04
CA ALA A 196 20.13 15.44 6.44
C ALA A 196 21.30 14.55 6.90
N GLY A 197 21.30 13.26 6.53
CA GLY A 197 22.42 12.35 6.82
C GLY A 197 23.74 12.83 6.26
N LEU A 198 23.75 13.28 5.00
CA LEU A 198 24.95 13.79 4.33
C LEU A 198 25.47 15.08 5.01
N ARG A 199 24.58 16.01 5.36
CA ARG A 199 24.96 17.26 6.08
C ARG A 199 25.56 16.97 7.45
N ASN A 200 25.08 15.91 8.12
CA ASN A 200 25.60 15.50 9.43
C ASN A 200 26.76 14.50 9.35
N GLY A 201 27.38 14.36 8.19
CA GLY A 201 28.63 13.63 8.01
C GLY A 201 28.48 12.10 7.97
N ALA A 202 27.34 11.56 7.63
CA ALA A 202 27.15 10.11 7.47
C ALA A 202 28.18 9.52 6.52
N GLY A 203 28.80 8.38 6.88
CA GLY A 203 29.82 7.72 6.09
C GLY A 203 29.26 7.04 4.86
N SER A 204 28.13 6.34 5.01
CA SER A 204 27.37 5.73 3.90
C SER A 204 25.88 5.67 4.24
N ILE A 205 25.04 5.77 3.22
CA ILE A 205 23.58 5.78 3.37
C ILE A 205 22.93 4.80 2.39
N ASP A 206 22.19 3.84 2.93
CA ASP A 206 21.27 3.01 2.16
C ASP A 206 19.89 3.67 2.18
N ALA A 207 19.45 4.15 1.03
CA ALA A 207 18.20 4.88 0.86
C ALA A 207 17.16 3.97 0.19
N LEU A 208 16.21 3.43 0.99
CA LEU A 208 15.12 2.59 0.52
C LEU A 208 13.90 3.42 0.15
N GLU A 209 13.39 3.20 -1.06
CA GLU A 209 12.13 3.76 -1.52
C GLU A 209 11.36 2.69 -2.31
N ILE A 210 10.09 2.50 -1.98
CA ILE A 210 9.27 1.48 -2.64
C ILE A 210 8.84 1.90 -4.05
N ASP A 211 8.67 3.19 -4.28
CA ASP A 211 8.19 3.74 -5.54
C ASP A 211 9.36 4.23 -6.41
N PRO A 212 9.64 3.53 -7.54
CA PRO A 212 10.75 3.92 -8.43
C PRO A 212 10.56 5.31 -9.04
N VAL A 213 9.32 5.79 -9.17
CA VAL A 213 9.05 7.12 -9.74
C VAL A 213 9.35 8.20 -8.71
N ILE A 214 8.98 8.01 -7.43
CA ILE A 214 9.36 8.93 -6.35
C ILE A 214 10.88 9.00 -6.20
N ALA A 215 11.57 7.86 -6.19
CA ALA A 215 13.02 7.80 -6.14
C ALA A 215 13.66 8.56 -7.33
N ASN A 216 13.04 8.46 -8.52
CA ASN A 216 13.53 9.20 -9.69
C ASN A 216 13.28 10.72 -9.58
N ILE A 217 12.13 11.14 -9.06
CA ILE A 217 11.84 12.57 -8.76
C ILE A 217 12.88 13.11 -7.76
N GLY A 218 13.29 12.31 -6.77
CA GLY A 218 14.31 12.68 -5.79
C GLY A 218 15.70 12.98 -6.38
N LYS A 219 16.00 12.57 -7.62
CA LYS A 219 17.25 12.96 -8.31
C LYS A 219 17.30 14.46 -8.64
N GLU A 220 16.12 15.10 -8.71
CA GLU A 220 15.98 16.54 -8.93
C GLU A 220 15.96 17.33 -7.59
N HIS A 221 16.28 16.69 -6.47
CA HIS A 221 16.36 17.35 -5.17
C HIS A 221 17.39 18.49 -5.21
N PRO A 222 17.09 19.68 -4.63
CA PRO A 222 18.00 20.84 -4.67
C PRO A 222 19.41 20.53 -4.16
N GLU A 223 19.53 19.73 -3.11
CA GLU A 223 20.81 19.32 -2.51
C GLU A 223 21.45 18.09 -3.19
N ARG A 224 20.76 17.46 -4.16
CA ARG A 224 21.20 16.29 -4.93
C ARG A 224 21.75 15.12 -4.09
N PRO A 225 21.07 14.72 -3.01
CA PRO A 225 21.58 13.67 -2.12
C PRO A 225 21.76 12.33 -2.85
N TYR A 226 20.94 12.03 -3.83
CA TYR A 226 21.01 10.79 -4.61
C TYR A 226 22.14 10.74 -5.64
N ALA A 227 22.85 11.85 -5.86
CA ALA A 227 24.06 11.89 -6.68
C ALA A 227 25.36 11.73 -5.86
N ASP A 228 25.28 11.76 -4.52
CA ASP A 228 26.46 11.60 -3.65
C ASP A 228 26.95 10.12 -3.69
N PRO A 229 28.24 9.86 -3.89
CA PRO A 229 28.78 8.49 -3.97
C PRO A 229 28.62 7.66 -2.69
N ARG A 230 28.34 8.30 -1.55
CA ARG A 230 28.04 7.63 -0.27
C ARG A 230 26.63 7.08 -0.22
N VAL A 231 25.75 7.42 -1.17
CA VAL A 231 24.32 7.05 -1.17
C VAL A 231 24.05 5.94 -2.16
N ARG A 232 23.45 4.87 -1.67
CA ARG A 232 22.93 3.77 -2.49
C ARG A 232 21.40 3.80 -2.45
N ILE A 233 20.77 4.09 -3.59
CA ILE A 233 19.32 4.03 -3.73
C ILE A 233 18.92 2.57 -3.95
N ILE A 234 17.94 2.09 -3.19
CA ILE A 234 17.41 0.73 -3.27
C ILE A 234 15.89 0.82 -3.44
N VAL A 235 15.40 0.38 -4.61
CA VAL A 235 13.95 0.33 -4.88
C VAL A 235 13.43 -1.00 -4.40
N ASP A 236 12.85 -1.02 -3.19
CA ASP A 236 12.37 -2.23 -2.53
C ASP A 236 11.37 -1.91 -1.41
N ASP A 237 10.61 -2.93 -0.99
CA ASP A 237 9.80 -2.87 0.22
C ASP A 237 10.70 -2.96 1.46
N ALA A 238 10.51 -2.04 2.41
CA ALA A 238 11.37 -1.92 3.58
C ALA A 238 11.31 -3.14 4.50
N ARG A 239 10.13 -3.74 4.70
CA ARG A 239 9.98 -4.98 5.49
C ARG A 239 10.70 -6.14 4.85
N ALA A 240 10.46 -6.36 3.55
CA ALA A 240 11.09 -7.43 2.79
C ALA A 240 12.61 -7.23 2.65
N PHE A 241 13.09 -5.99 2.62
CA PHE A 241 14.52 -5.69 2.63
C PHE A 241 15.17 -6.09 3.95
N LEU A 242 14.61 -5.66 5.08
CA LEU A 242 15.13 -6.00 6.41
C LEU A 242 15.18 -7.51 6.65
N GLU A 243 14.19 -8.28 6.17
CA GLU A 243 14.19 -9.75 6.31
C GLU A 243 15.32 -10.46 5.53
N ARG A 244 15.89 -9.80 4.53
CA ARG A 244 16.93 -10.38 3.65
C ARG A 244 18.31 -9.81 3.88
N ASN A 245 18.36 -8.65 4.49
CA ASN A 245 19.60 -7.94 4.75
C ASN A 245 20.23 -8.45 6.04
N GLU A 246 21.54 -8.62 6.05
CA GLU A 246 22.31 -8.99 7.25
C GLU A 246 23.18 -7.83 7.75
N ASP A 247 23.14 -6.70 7.05
CA ASP A 247 23.92 -5.51 7.39
C ASP A 247 23.43 -4.86 8.68
N THR A 248 24.34 -4.27 9.45
CA THR A 248 24.02 -3.51 10.66
C THR A 248 24.36 -2.03 10.47
N TYR A 249 23.57 -1.17 11.12
CA TYR A 249 23.59 0.26 10.95
C TYR A 249 23.80 0.97 12.31
N ASP A 250 24.43 2.14 12.26
CA ASP A 250 24.53 3.03 13.41
C ASP A 250 23.22 3.80 13.61
N PHE A 251 22.52 4.08 12.49
CA PHE A 251 21.27 4.81 12.50
C PHE A 251 20.28 4.22 11.49
N ILE A 252 19.04 3.99 11.93
CA ILE A 252 17.91 3.61 11.07
C ILE A 252 16.83 4.67 11.26
N THR A 253 16.41 5.32 10.18
CA THR A 253 15.31 6.29 10.20
C THR A 253 14.16 5.85 9.33
N PHE A 254 12.94 6.03 9.85
CA PHE A 254 11.68 5.89 9.13
C PHE A 254 11.25 7.31 8.70
N GLY A 255 11.41 7.61 7.41
CA GLY A 255 11.03 8.90 6.83
C GLY A 255 9.54 8.93 6.55
N PHE A 256 8.73 9.56 7.38
CA PHE A 256 7.28 9.81 7.18
C PHE A 256 6.56 8.77 6.30
N LEU A 257 6.62 7.50 6.68
CA LEU A 257 5.99 6.39 5.94
C LEU A 257 4.46 6.35 6.11
N ASP A 258 3.93 7.25 6.94
CA ASP A 258 2.50 7.43 7.11
C ASP A 258 1.91 7.99 5.82
N SER A 259 1.13 7.17 5.13
CA SER A 259 0.27 7.72 4.10
C SER A 259 -0.78 8.60 4.79
N HIS A 260 -0.71 9.93 4.60
CA HIS A 260 -1.60 10.94 5.17
C HIS A 260 -3.11 10.72 4.89
N ARG A 261 -3.53 9.51 4.54
CA ARG A 261 -4.87 9.17 4.12
C ARG A 261 -5.72 8.61 5.24
N LEU A 262 -6.42 9.47 5.92
CA LEU A 262 -7.60 9.11 6.73
C LEU A 262 -8.70 8.38 5.89
N PHE A 263 -8.67 8.51 4.56
CA PHE A 263 -9.68 7.95 3.65
C PHE A 263 -9.35 6.55 3.13
N SER A 264 -8.16 6.03 3.34
CA SER A 264 -7.79 4.69 2.89
C SER A 264 -7.86 3.61 3.97
N SER A 265 -8.55 3.87 5.08
CA SER A 265 -8.84 2.83 6.10
C SER A 265 -9.63 1.63 5.53
N MET A 266 -10.08 1.73 4.27
CA MET A 266 -10.75 0.65 3.55
C MET A 266 -9.82 -0.19 2.65
N ALA A 267 -8.57 0.22 2.43
CA ALA A 267 -7.60 -0.62 1.73
C ALA A 267 -7.04 -1.67 2.69
N SER A 268 -7.37 -2.93 2.47
CA SER A 268 -6.93 -4.05 3.31
C SER A 268 -5.42 -4.28 3.30
N VAL A 269 -4.71 -3.77 2.30
CA VAL A 269 -3.26 -3.86 2.19
C VAL A 269 -2.72 -2.45 1.95
N ARG A 270 -2.19 -1.84 3.01
CA ARG A 270 -1.44 -0.59 2.92
C ARG A 270 0.04 -0.92 2.82
N LEU A 271 0.80 -0.08 2.12
CA LEU A 271 2.24 -0.26 1.94
C LEU A 271 3.00 -0.23 3.29
N ASP A 272 2.44 0.45 4.30
CA ASP A 272 3.05 0.65 5.61
C ASP A 272 2.60 -0.33 6.71
N ASN A 273 1.63 -1.22 6.44
CA ASN A 273 1.01 -2.06 7.46
C ASN A 273 2.02 -2.90 8.27
N TYR A 274 2.94 -3.57 7.59
CA TYR A 274 3.90 -4.47 8.23
C TYR A 274 5.14 -3.76 8.80
N LEU A 275 5.29 -2.45 8.57
CA LEU A 275 6.44 -1.70 9.05
C LEU A 275 6.37 -1.41 10.56
N TYR A 276 5.15 -1.25 11.08
CA TYR A 276 4.90 -0.90 12.48
C TYR A 276 4.46 -2.08 13.33
N THR A 277 4.81 -3.31 12.96
CA THR A 277 4.55 -4.52 13.76
C THR A 277 5.66 -4.77 14.78
N VAL A 278 5.33 -5.49 15.85
CA VAL A 278 6.30 -5.90 16.88
C VAL A 278 7.43 -6.72 16.26
N GLU A 279 7.11 -7.59 15.33
CA GLU A 279 8.06 -8.46 14.63
C GLU A 279 9.04 -7.62 13.80
N ASN A 280 8.54 -6.66 13.02
CA ASN A 280 9.42 -5.77 12.26
C ASN A 280 10.27 -4.89 13.16
N MET A 281 9.72 -4.38 14.23
CA MET A 281 10.49 -3.51 15.13
C MET A 281 11.61 -4.28 15.85
N ARG A 282 11.42 -5.58 16.15
CA ARG A 282 12.50 -6.45 16.61
C ARG A 282 13.57 -6.64 15.55
N ASN A 283 13.16 -6.87 14.31
CA ASN A 283 14.07 -6.97 13.17
C ASN A 283 14.88 -5.66 12.99
N VAL A 284 14.25 -4.49 13.08
CA VAL A 284 14.95 -3.19 13.09
C VAL A 284 15.99 -3.12 14.20
N ARG A 285 15.64 -3.57 15.43
CA ARG A 285 16.59 -3.60 16.54
C ARG A 285 17.78 -4.52 16.28
N GLU A 286 17.58 -5.68 15.65
CA GLU A 286 18.64 -6.63 15.30
C GLU A 286 19.59 -6.06 14.24
N HIS A 287 19.10 -5.16 13.36
CA HIS A 287 19.92 -4.44 12.38
C HIS A 287 20.60 -3.19 12.96
N LEU A 288 20.32 -2.81 14.20
CA LEU A 288 21.04 -1.74 14.89
C LEU A 288 22.26 -2.28 15.63
N LYS A 289 23.42 -1.68 15.39
CA LYS A 289 24.60 -1.88 16.22
C LYS A 289 24.29 -1.54 17.70
N GLU A 290 25.12 -2.03 18.61
CA GLU A 290 25.07 -1.58 19.99
C GLU A 290 25.31 -0.07 20.07
N GLY A 291 24.45 0.66 20.78
CA GLY A 291 24.45 2.12 20.80
C GLY A 291 23.78 2.79 19.59
N GLY A 292 23.39 2.03 18.57
CA GLY A 292 22.69 2.54 17.39
C GLY A 292 21.30 3.08 17.73
N ILE A 293 20.82 4.02 16.94
CA ILE A 293 19.57 4.75 17.17
C ILE A 293 18.56 4.41 16.06
N VAL A 294 17.28 4.24 16.44
CA VAL A 294 16.14 4.29 15.52
C VAL A 294 15.38 5.59 15.70
N ALA A 295 15.01 6.22 14.61
CA ALA A 295 14.12 7.38 14.57
C ALA A 295 12.87 7.04 13.74
N ILE A 296 11.69 7.36 14.24
CA ILE A 296 10.42 7.23 13.51
C ILE A 296 9.80 8.62 13.41
N ALA A 297 9.80 9.20 12.21
CA ALA A 297 9.06 10.40 11.89
C ALA A 297 7.63 10.02 11.51
N TYR A 298 6.64 10.60 12.19
CA TYR A 298 5.24 10.23 12.01
C TYR A 298 4.28 11.41 12.25
N THR A 299 3.25 11.54 11.43
CA THR A 299 2.15 12.50 11.65
C THR A 299 1.00 11.81 12.37
N ALA A 300 1.03 11.77 13.69
CA ALA A 300 -0.04 11.17 14.47
C ALA A 300 -1.26 12.12 14.53
N HIS A 301 -2.35 11.73 13.89
CA HIS A 301 -3.59 12.51 13.92
C HIS A 301 -4.44 12.26 15.17
N GLU A 302 -4.15 11.18 15.89
CA GLU A 302 -4.87 10.73 17.07
C GLU A 302 -3.88 10.32 18.16
N GLN A 303 -4.16 10.69 19.42
CA GLN A 303 -3.31 10.36 20.57
C GLN A 303 -2.99 8.86 20.66
N TRP A 304 -3.99 8.00 20.43
CA TRP A 304 -3.82 6.56 20.55
C TRP A 304 -2.87 5.96 19.51
N ILE A 305 -2.64 6.64 18.37
CA ILE A 305 -1.64 6.23 17.36
C ILE A 305 -0.24 6.53 17.89
N ALA A 306 -0.04 7.73 18.45
CA ALA A 306 1.22 8.10 19.08
C ALA A 306 1.53 7.21 20.30
N ASP A 307 0.54 6.92 21.14
CA ASP A 307 0.64 5.98 22.25
C ASP A 307 1.10 4.59 21.77
N ARG A 308 0.61 4.16 20.63
CA ARG A 308 0.93 2.86 20.04
C ARG A 308 2.37 2.80 19.54
N ILE A 309 2.84 3.83 18.84
CA ILE A 309 4.24 3.91 18.37
C ILE A 309 5.19 4.01 19.57
N PHE A 310 4.85 4.82 20.58
CA PHE A 310 5.61 4.92 21.81
C PHE A 310 5.71 3.57 22.53
N HIS A 311 4.57 2.90 22.72
CA HIS A 311 4.50 1.57 23.35
C HIS A 311 5.26 0.51 22.54
N LEU A 312 5.19 0.55 21.20
CA LEU A 312 5.92 -0.33 20.32
C LEU A 312 7.44 -0.22 20.53
N LEU A 313 7.97 1.00 20.52
CA LEU A 313 9.39 1.24 20.76
C LEU A 313 9.79 0.84 22.18
N GLN A 314 8.99 1.23 23.19
CA GLN A 314 9.29 0.88 24.58
C GLN A 314 9.32 -0.62 24.80
N SER A 315 8.35 -1.35 24.26
CA SER A 315 8.28 -2.81 24.39
C SER A 315 9.42 -3.53 23.67
N THR A 316 9.88 -2.97 22.54
CA THR A 316 10.95 -3.59 21.75
C THR A 316 12.34 -3.29 22.29
N PHE A 317 12.62 -2.04 22.68
CA PHE A 317 13.93 -1.60 23.13
C PHE A 317 14.11 -1.72 24.64
N GLY A 318 13.05 -1.95 25.40
CA GLY A 318 13.08 -2.12 26.85
C GLY A 318 13.36 -0.83 27.64
N GLN A 319 13.21 0.33 26.98
CA GLN A 319 13.48 1.64 27.57
C GLN A 319 12.49 2.69 27.06
N THR A 320 12.35 3.79 27.78
CA THR A 320 11.44 4.88 27.42
C THR A 320 11.96 5.63 26.19
N PRO A 321 11.21 5.67 25.08
CA PRO A 321 11.60 6.46 23.92
C PRO A 321 11.60 7.96 24.23
N LEU A 322 12.49 8.71 23.58
CA LEU A 322 12.36 10.16 23.50
C LEU A 322 11.37 10.54 22.40
N VAL A 323 10.53 11.51 22.66
CA VAL A 323 9.56 12.00 21.68
C VAL A 323 9.70 13.49 21.53
N TYR A 324 9.98 13.92 20.30
CA TYR A 324 10.06 15.33 19.93
C TYR A 324 8.91 15.70 19.02
N GLN A 325 8.27 16.81 19.32
CA GLN A 325 7.22 17.36 18.46
C GLN A 325 7.73 18.63 17.79
N GLY A 326 7.71 18.62 16.45
CA GLY A 326 7.97 19.80 15.66
C GLY A 326 6.77 20.74 15.72
N ASN A 327 7.04 22.02 15.91
CA ASN A 327 6.03 23.07 15.89
C ASN A 327 5.47 23.29 14.48
N GLU A 328 4.70 24.28 14.27
CA GLU A 328 3.88 24.57 13.11
C GLU A 328 2.73 23.56 12.92
N ARG A 329 1.86 23.49 13.91
CA ARG A 329 0.57 22.79 13.83
C ARG A 329 0.70 21.29 13.70
N ALA A 330 1.58 20.71 14.54
CA ALA A 330 1.77 19.27 14.62
C ALA A 330 2.16 18.61 13.27
N TRP A 331 3.05 19.26 12.53
CA TRP A 331 3.53 18.75 11.25
C TRP A 331 4.14 17.36 11.36
N GLY A 332 4.91 17.07 12.41
CA GLY A 332 5.52 15.77 12.63
C GLY A 332 5.94 15.55 14.07
N THR A 333 5.92 14.29 14.47
CA THR A 333 6.42 13.80 15.73
C THR A 333 7.56 12.83 15.46
N MET A 334 8.70 13.01 16.16
CA MET A 334 9.85 12.14 16.05
C MET A 334 9.95 11.27 17.31
N PHE A 335 9.90 9.98 17.14
CA PHE A 335 10.10 8.99 18.20
C PHE A 335 11.50 8.41 18.07
N LEU A 336 12.27 8.43 19.15
CA LEU A 336 13.67 8.01 19.18
C LEU A 336 13.90 6.92 20.22
N ALA A 337 14.57 5.85 19.83
CA ALA A 337 15.02 4.80 20.75
C ALA A 337 16.46 4.36 20.40
N ARG A 338 17.20 3.87 21.38
CA ARG A 338 18.59 3.41 21.22
C ARG A 338 18.67 1.90 21.51
N ASN A 339 19.47 1.18 20.75
CA ASN A 339 19.82 -0.19 21.07
C ASN A 339 20.95 -0.20 22.14
N GLY A 340 20.62 -0.49 23.39
CA GLY A 340 21.54 -0.45 24.52
C GLY A 340 21.14 0.56 25.58
N ALA A 341 22.04 1.43 26.00
CA ALA A 341 21.76 2.43 27.04
C ALA A 341 20.71 3.47 26.58
N PRO A 342 19.82 3.93 27.47
CA PRO A 342 18.79 4.90 27.11
C PRO A 342 19.37 6.22 26.60
N LEU A 343 18.61 6.90 25.75
CA LEU A 343 18.92 8.27 25.36
C LEU A 343 18.76 9.18 26.58
N LEU A 344 19.69 10.12 26.75
CA LEU A 344 19.58 11.11 27.83
C LEU A 344 18.38 12.01 27.55
N GLN A 345 17.52 12.14 28.55
CA GLN A 345 16.39 13.06 28.46
C GLN A 345 16.89 14.51 28.58
N PRO A 346 16.38 15.43 27.75
CA PRO A 346 16.64 16.84 27.91
C PRO A 346 16.12 17.36 29.29
N GLU A 347 16.78 18.38 29.84
CA GLU A 347 16.35 18.98 31.11
C GLU A 347 14.97 19.66 31.00
N ILE A 348 14.62 20.14 29.83
CA ILE A 348 13.34 20.82 29.57
C ILE A 348 12.42 19.89 28.77
N LEU A 349 11.37 19.41 29.44
CA LEU A 349 10.30 18.65 28.82
C LEU A 349 9.03 19.49 28.75
N ILE A 350 8.36 19.45 27.63
CA ILE A 350 7.05 20.06 27.48
C ILE A 350 6.01 19.14 28.12
N GLN A 351 5.32 19.66 29.16
CA GLN A 351 4.22 18.96 29.81
C GLN A 351 2.95 19.06 28.95
N LYS A 352 2.01 18.15 29.21
CA LYS A 352 0.73 18.05 28.51
C LYS A 352 0.00 19.39 28.50
N GLY A 353 -0.19 19.97 27.30
CA GLY A 353 -1.14 21.05 27.09
C GLY A 353 -2.57 20.52 26.92
N GLU A 354 -3.58 21.36 27.08
CA GLU A 354 -4.96 21.00 26.73
C GLU A 354 -5.10 20.80 25.23
N PHE A 355 -5.95 19.85 24.83
CA PHE A 355 -6.27 19.58 23.43
C PHE A 355 -6.99 20.79 22.85
N GLU A 356 -6.35 21.57 21.99
CA GLU A 356 -7.03 22.55 21.17
C GLU A 356 -7.42 21.95 19.81
N GLU A 357 -8.70 22.03 19.53
CA GLU A 357 -9.24 21.71 18.20
C GLU A 357 -8.85 22.83 17.23
N THR A 358 -7.73 22.68 16.55
CA THR A 358 -7.25 23.71 15.62
C THR A 358 -7.92 23.52 14.26
N ILE A 359 -8.86 24.40 13.94
CA ILE A 359 -9.45 24.52 12.60
C ILE A 359 -8.44 25.25 11.69
N LEU A 360 -7.81 24.50 10.79
CA LEU A 360 -6.93 25.11 9.78
C LEU A 360 -7.75 25.93 8.76
N PRO A 361 -7.30 27.16 8.39
CA PRO A 361 -7.95 27.91 7.33
C PRO A 361 -7.96 27.13 6.00
N ALA A 362 -9.03 27.28 5.24
CA ALA A 362 -9.28 26.54 3.99
C ALA A 362 -8.13 26.61 2.96
N SER A 363 -7.33 27.67 2.98
CA SER A 363 -6.14 27.84 2.12
C SER A 363 -4.97 26.90 2.44
N GLN A 364 -5.00 26.25 3.61
CA GLN A 364 -3.96 25.30 4.08
C GLN A 364 -4.48 23.85 4.14
N GLN A 365 -5.75 23.65 3.81
CA GLN A 365 -6.38 22.35 3.71
C GLN A 365 -6.39 21.95 2.25
N GLY A 366 -5.73 20.88 1.87
CA GLY A 366 -5.73 20.36 0.51
C GLY A 366 -7.08 19.75 0.06
N GLY A 367 -8.21 20.18 0.63
CA GLY A 367 -9.55 19.66 0.35
C GLY A 367 -10.64 20.40 1.15
N PRO A 368 -11.95 20.08 0.96
CA PRO A 368 -13.03 20.71 1.68
C PRO A 368 -12.84 20.56 3.19
N ALA A 369 -13.05 21.66 3.91
CA ALA A 369 -12.79 21.82 5.33
C ALA A 369 -13.44 20.71 6.18
N SER A 370 -12.63 19.74 6.60
CA SER A 370 -12.97 18.88 7.73
C SER A 370 -12.14 19.32 8.92
N PRO A 371 -12.71 19.45 10.12
CA PRO A 371 -11.92 19.66 11.31
C PRO A 371 -10.97 18.45 11.46
N ARG A 372 -9.67 18.67 11.27
CA ARG A 372 -8.66 17.66 11.60
C ARG A 372 -8.38 17.83 13.08
N HIS A 373 -8.78 16.85 13.86
CA HIS A 373 -8.32 16.71 15.25
C HIS A 373 -6.83 16.37 15.21
N THR A 374 -5.99 17.35 15.35
CA THR A 374 -4.56 17.12 15.59
C THR A 374 -4.34 17.24 17.09
N TRP A 375 -3.72 16.23 17.72
CA TRP A 375 -3.19 16.44 19.06
C TRP A 375 -1.94 17.31 18.89
N ALA A 376 -2.11 18.61 19.02
CA ALA A 376 -1.02 19.55 19.04
C ALA A 376 -0.66 19.82 20.48
N TYR A 377 0.56 19.49 20.87
CA TYR A 377 1.13 19.93 22.11
C TYR A 377 1.99 21.15 21.83
N ALA A 378 1.73 22.17 22.58
CA ALA A 378 2.52 23.37 22.71
C ALA A 378 2.69 24.26 21.47
N GLU A 379 2.73 25.54 21.73
CA GLU A 379 3.07 26.60 20.78
C GLU A 379 4.55 26.59 20.35
N LYS A 380 5.37 25.63 20.83
CA LYS A 380 6.82 25.56 20.59
C LYS A 380 7.28 24.14 20.32
N ASP A 381 8.31 24.01 19.48
CA ASP A 381 9.08 22.79 19.30
C ASP A 381 9.65 22.27 20.62
N GLY A 382 9.60 20.96 20.85
CA GLY A 382 10.20 20.42 22.06
C GLY A 382 9.97 18.94 22.29
N PHE A 383 10.62 18.46 23.35
CA PHE A 383 10.47 17.09 23.80
C PHE A 383 9.25 16.93 24.68
N LEU A 384 8.51 15.86 24.46
CA LEU A 384 7.30 15.54 25.19
C LEU A 384 7.61 14.70 26.44
N SER A 385 6.89 14.96 27.54
CA SER A 385 6.98 14.11 28.73
C SER A 385 6.49 12.69 28.43
N PRO A 386 7.21 11.63 28.81
CA PRO A 386 6.78 10.25 28.63
C PRO A 386 5.44 9.93 29.30
N GLU A 387 5.06 10.66 30.36
CA GLU A 387 3.85 10.44 31.14
C GLU A 387 2.56 10.67 30.36
N ILE A 388 2.64 11.41 29.24
CA ILE A 388 1.47 11.67 28.39
C ILE A 388 1.06 10.46 27.55
N PHE A 389 1.95 9.47 27.39
CA PHE A 389 1.72 8.31 26.54
C PHE A 389 1.14 7.13 27.32
N SER A 390 0.13 6.49 26.75
CA SER A 390 -0.51 5.31 27.33
C SER A 390 0.08 4.02 26.80
N LEU A 391 0.48 3.11 27.67
CA LEU A 391 0.95 1.77 27.32
C LEU A 391 -0.19 0.74 27.17
N LYS A 392 -1.45 1.20 27.18
CA LYS A 392 -2.63 0.31 27.05
C LYS A 392 -3.01 0.03 25.60
N ALA A 393 -2.41 0.75 24.64
CA ALA A 393 -2.70 0.54 23.23
C ALA A 393 -2.26 -0.86 22.79
N SER A 394 -3.13 -1.59 22.09
CA SER A 394 -2.80 -2.89 21.50
C SER A 394 -1.72 -2.72 20.43
N LEU A 395 -0.65 -3.52 20.50
CA LEU A 395 0.43 -3.46 19.54
C LEU A 395 0.05 -4.21 18.24
N PRO A 396 0.39 -3.65 17.06
CA PRO A 396 0.28 -4.36 15.81
C PRO A 396 1.26 -5.54 15.76
N THR A 397 0.82 -6.63 15.18
CA THR A 397 1.61 -7.85 14.94
C THR A 397 1.47 -8.23 13.47
N ASP A 398 2.31 -9.13 12.96
CA ASP A 398 2.18 -9.62 11.59
C ASP A 398 0.84 -10.33 11.35
N ASP A 399 0.22 -10.89 12.40
CA ASP A 399 -1.15 -11.44 12.34
C ASP A 399 -2.25 -10.35 12.42
N TRP A 400 -1.91 -9.16 12.85
CA TRP A 400 -2.81 -8.02 12.96
C TRP A 400 -2.07 -6.70 12.66
N PRO A 401 -1.66 -6.47 11.41
CA PRO A 401 -0.81 -5.35 11.02
C PRO A 401 -1.61 -4.03 10.83
N HIS A 402 -2.44 -3.67 11.79
CA HIS A 402 -3.35 -2.53 11.67
C HIS A 402 -2.98 -1.42 12.66
N LEU A 403 -2.02 -0.57 12.27
CA LEU A 403 -1.63 0.61 13.05
C LEU A 403 -2.83 1.56 13.28
N PHE A 404 -3.73 1.68 12.31
CA PHE A 404 -4.85 2.63 12.28
C PHE A 404 -6.18 2.08 12.80
N MET A 405 -6.20 0.89 13.36
CA MET A 405 -7.38 0.32 14.02
C MET A 405 -7.20 0.38 15.53
N LYS A 406 -8.04 1.16 16.22
CA LYS A 406 -7.92 1.39 17.66
C LYS A 406 -8.00 0.10 18.48
N GLU A 407 -8.88 -0.82 18.10
CA GLU A 407 -9.11 -2.09 18.78
C GLU A 407 -9.04 -3.26 17.79
N ARG A 408 -8.65 -4.43 18.29
CA ARG A 408 -8.72 -5.68 17.51
C ARG A 408 -10.19 -6.07 17.32
N GLY A 409 -10.64 -6.08 16.08
CA GLY A 409 -12.00 -6.44 15.75
C GLY A 409 -12.44 -5.90 14.40
N ILE A 410 -13.64 -6.27 13.97
CA ILE A 410 -14.24 -5.72 12.75
C ILE A 410 -15.00 -4.45 13.14
N PRO A 411 -14.63 -3.26 12.62
CA PRO A 411 -15.39 -2.04 12.91
C PRO A 411 -16.84 -2.18 12.51
N GLY A 412 -17.75 -1.66 13.35
CA GLY A 412 -19.20 -1.84 13.16
C GLY A 412 -19.73 -1.31 11.83
N ASN A 413 -19.13 -0.25 11.29
CA ASN A 413 -19.44 0.29 9.96
C ASN A 413 -19.07 -0.69 8.83
N TYR A 414 -17.96 -1.42 8.92
CA TYR A 414 -17.60 -2.46 7.96
C TYR A 414 -18.58 -3.63 8.02
N LEU A 415 -18.93 -4.06 9.22
CA LEU A 415 -19.93 -5.13 9.40
C LEU A 415 -21.27 -4.73 8.80
N ALA A 416 -21.72 -3.49 9.02
CA ALA A 416 -22.96 -2.97 8.45
C ALA A 416 -22.92 -2.96 6.91
N ILE A 417 -21.83 -2.47 6.29
CA ILE A 417 -21.66 -2.47 4.83
C ILE A 417 -21.65 -3.91 4.31
N LEU A 418 -20.90 -4.80 4.94
CA LEU A 418 -20.84 -6.22 4.55
C LEU A 418 -22.23 -6.86 4.58
N LEU A 419 -23.02 -6.62 5.64
CA LEU A 419 -24.38 -7.15 5.76
C LEU A 419 -25.31 -6.57 4.68
N ILE A 420 -25.18 -5.28 4.35
CA ILE A 420 -25.97 -4.65 3.28
C ILE A 420 -25.62 -5.27 1.93
N VAL A 421 -24.33 -5.36 1.59
CA VAL A 421 -23.86 -5.94 0.31
C VAL A 421 -24.27 -7.40 0.22
N PHE A 422 -24.08 -8.19 1.29
CA PHE A 422 -24.46 -9.60 1.32
C PHE A 422 -25.97 -9.78 1.16
N SER A 423 -26.79 -9.00 1.90
CA SER A 423 -28.24 -9.06 1.81
C SER A 423 -28.75 -8.69 0.42
N PHE A 424 -28.20 -7.62 -0.15
CA PHE A 424 -28.54 -7.18 -1.50
C PHE A 424 -28.17 -8.24 -2.55
N SER A 425 -26.98 -8.79 -2.49
CA SER A 425 -26.51 -9.85 -3.37
C SER A 425 -27.37 -11.11 -3.24
N PHE A 426 -27.71 -11.50 -2.01
CA PHE A 426 -28.58 -12.63 -1.73
C PHE A 426 -29.98 -12.43 -2.33
N VAL A 427 -30.55 -11.25 -2.17
CA VAL A 427 -31.86 -10.89 -2.74
C VAL A 427 -31.82 -10.97 -4.27
N LEU A 428 -30.81 -10.39 -4.92
CA LEU A 428 -30.66 -10.46 -6.37
C LEU A 428 -30.58 -11.91 -6.86
N VAL A 429 -29.71 -12.70 -6.26
CA VAL A 429 -29.54 -14.13 -6.59
C VAL A 429 -30.85 -14.88 -6.38
N ARG A 430 -31.58 -14.58 -5.30
CA ARG A 430 -32.85 -15.25 -4.95
C ARG A 430 -33.95 -14.94 -5.96
N PHE A 431 -33.97 -13.76 -6.55
CA PHE A 431 -34.96 -13.40 -7.58
C PHE A 431 -34.61 -13.96 -8.95
N GLN A 432 -33.32 -14.10 -9.28
CA GLN A 432 -32.86 -14.54 -10.60
C GLN A 432 -32.73 -16.06 -10.73
N ILE A 433 -32.38 -16.75 -9.62
CA ILE A 433 -32.14 -18.20 -9.65
C ILE A 433 -33.42 -18.96 -9.26
N PRO A 434 -33.84 -19.97 -10.05
CA PRO A 434 -35.00 -20.80 -9.74
C PRO A 434 -34.85 -21.47 -8.37
N LYS A 435 -35.96 -21.58 -7.62
CA LYS A 435 -36.00 -22.24 -6.29
C LYS A 435 -35.38 -23.64 -6.29
N LEU A 436 -35.55 -24.39 -7.38
CA LEU A 436 -34.97 -25.73 -7.55
C LEU A 436 -33.42 -25.73 -7.50
N ALA A 437 -32.74 -24.64 -7.90
CA ALA A 437 -31.30 -24.59 -7.85
C ALA A 437 -30.77 -24.56 -6.40
N PHE A 438 -31.49 -23.91 -5.47
CA PHE A 438 -31.11 -23.91 -4.05
C PHE A 438 -31.28 -25.27 -3.36
N GLN A 439 -32.08 -26.17 -3.94
CA GLN A 439 -32.31 -27.51 -3.41
C GLN A 439 -31.24 -28.52 -3.93
N LYS A 440 -30.47 -28.18 -4.96
CA LYS A 440 -29.45 -29.07 -5.51
C LYS A 440 -28.16 -29.00 -4.67
N ARG A 441 -27.66 -30.17 -4.25
CA ARG A 441 -26.35 -30.27 -3.56
C ARG A 441 -25.20 -29.66 -4.37
N SER A 442 -25.22 -29.81 -5.69
CA SER A 442 -24.20 -29.23 -6.59
C SER A 442 -24.09 -27.72 -6.49
N SER A 443 -25.20 -26.99 -6.31
CA SER A 443 -25.17 -25.52 -6.15
C SER A 443 -24.43 -25.10 -4.90
N TRP A 444 -24.60 -25.83 -3.80
CA TRP A 444 -23.86 -25.57 -2.56
C TRP A 444 -22.37 -25.93 -2.67
N ASN A 445 -22.02 -26.96 -3.44
CA ASN A 445 -20.62 -27.24 -3.72
C ASN A 445 -19.94 -26.05 -4.42
N PHE A 446 -20.56 -25.45 -5.45
CA PHE A 446 -20.05 -24.25 -6.10
C PHE A 446 -19.95 -23.06 -5.15
N PHE A 447 -20.93 -22.88 -4.26
CA PHE A 447 -20.90 -21.81 -3.27
C PHE A 447 -19.72 -21.95 -2.32
N PHE A 448 -19.53 -23.14 -1.72
CA PHE A 448 -18.44 -23.38 -0.78
C PHE A 448 -17.06 -23.37 -1.47
N LEU A 449 -16.97 -23.85 -2.69
CA LEU A 449 -15.74 -23.81 -3.48
C LEU A 449 -15.34 -22.35 -3.79
N GLY A 450 -16.28 -21.53 -4.25
CA GLY A 450 -16.03 -20.10 -4.49
C GLY A 450 -15.61 -19.35 -3.20
N THR A 451 -16.26 -19.65 -2.08
CA THR A 451 -15.86 -19.09 -0.78
C THR A 451 -14.44 -19.53 -0.40
N GLY A 452 -14.12 -20.81 -0.56
CA GLY A 452 -12.79 -21.35 -0.28
C GLY A 452 -11.71 -20.70 -1.16
N PHE A 453 -11.98 -20.49 -2.44
CA PHE A 453 -11.05 -19.80 -3.35
C PHE A 453 -10.77 -18.37 -2.92
N ALA A 454 -11.80 -17.59 -2.61
CA ALA A 454 -11.64 -16.20 -2.16
C ALA A 454 -10.84 -16.11 -0.85
N LEU A 455 -11.06 -17.06 0.08
CA LEU A 455 -10.30 -17.12 1.32
C LEU A 455 -8.82 -17.47 1.09
N LEU A 456 -8.52 -18.43 0.21
CA LEU A 456 -7.14 -18.80 -0.14
C LEU A 456 -6.42 -17.69 -0.89
N GLU A 457 -7.11 -16.98 -1.79
CA GLU A 457 -6.57 -15.83 -2.50
C GLU A 457 -6.21 -14.71 -1.53
N THR A 458 -7.14 -14.32 -0.66
CA THR A 458 -6.89 -13.29 0.36
C THR A 458 -5.74 -13.67 1.29
N LYS A 459 -5.73 -14.92 1.78
CA LYS A 459 -4.64 -15.45 2.59
C LYS A 459 -3.30 -15.36 1.83
N GLY A 460 -3.27 -15.80 0.57
CA GLY A 460 -2.07 -15.77 -0.27
C GLY A 460 -1.52 -14.35 -0.44
N ILE A 461 -2.37 -13.35 -0.69
CA ILE A 461 -1.96 -11.94 -0.80
C ILE A 461 -1.32 -11.46 0.51
N VAL A 462 -1.96 -11.74 1.65
CA VAL A 462 -1.48 -11.31 2.97
C VAL A 462 -0.15 -11.97 3.33
N GLU A 463 -0.03 -13.28 3.17
CA GLU A 463 1.19 -14.01 3.49
C GLU A 463 2.37 -13.66 2.57
N LEU A 464 2.10 -13.54 1.26
CA LEU A 464 3.17 -13.20 0.31
C LEU A 464 3.59 -11.72 0.40
N ALA A 465 2.75 -10.85 0.94
CA ALA A 465 3.16 -9.47 1.24
C ALA A 465 4.34 -9.40 2.23
N LEU A 466 4.46 -10.36 3.14
CA LEU A 466 5.61 -10.47 4.07
C LEU A 466 6.90 -10.91 3.37
N VAL A 467 6.82 -11.65 2.26
CA VAL A 467 7.98 -12.25 1.57
C VAL A 467 8.39 -11.47 0.33
N LEU A 468 7.43 -10.95 -0.40
CA LEU A 468 7.63 -10.22 -1.66
C LEU A 468 7.48 -8.71 -1.50
N GLY A 469 7.09 -8.26 -0.31
CA GLY A 469 6.69 -6.89 -0.01
C GLY A 469 5.21 -6.63 -0.29
N SER A 470 4.68 -5.57 0.31
CA SER A 470 3.30 -5.08 0.07
C SER A 470 3.19 -4.37 -1.28
N THR A 471 3.67 -5.02 -2.34
CA THR A 471 3.80 -4.44 -3.68
C THR A 471 2.70 -4.91 -4.63
N TRP A 472 2.49 -4.18 -5.72
CA TRP A 472 1.61 -4.59 -6.81
C TRP A 472 2.05 -5.93 -7.46
N VAL A 473 3.35 -6.25 -7.39
CA VAL A 473 3.92 -7.52 -7.89
C VAL A 473 3.35 -8.70 -7.11
N THR A 474 3.20 -8.58 -5.80
CA THR A 474 2.60 -9.62 -4.95
C THR A 474 1.21 -10.00 -5.43
N ASN A 475 0.35 -9.01 -5.70
CA ASN A 475 -0.98 -9.24 -6.22
C ASN A 475 -0.95 -9.92 -7.59
N ALA A 476 -0.07 -9.47 -8.49
CA ALA A 476 0.07 -10.05 -9.82
C ALA A 476 0.51 -11.53 -9.75
N VAL A 477 1.45 -11.87 -8.86
CA VAL A 477 1.94 -13.25 -8.66
C VAL A 477 0.85 -14.14 -8.09
N VAL A 478 0.13 -13.69 -7.07
CA VAL A 478 -0.95 -14.46 -6.44
C VAL A 478 -2.06 -14.76 -7.45
N ILE A 479 -2.58 -13.71 -8.09
CA ILE A 479 -3.68 -13.87 -9.06
C ILE A 479 -3.26 -14.75 -10.23
N THR A 480 -2.06 -14.51 -10.80
CA THR A 480 -1.56 -15.34 -11.91
C THR A 480 -1.35 -16.78 -11.50
N GLY A 481 -0.76 -17.02 -10.31
CA GLY A 481 -0.55 -18.36 -9.78
C GLY A 481 -1.86 -19.14 -9.63
N ILE A 482 -2.88 -18.51 -9.06
CA ILE A 482 -4.21 -19.08 -8.90
C ILE A 482 -4.85 -19.41 -10.27
N LEU A 483 -4.91 -18.44 -11.17
CA LEU A 483 -5.52 -18.62 -12.49
C LEU A 483 -4.80 -19.71 -13.30
N LEU A 484 -3.47 -19.76 -13.22
CA LEU A 484 -2.68 -20.78 -13.90
C LEU A 484 -2.99 -22.19 -13.36
N MET A 485 -3.10 -22.33 -12.05
CA MET A 485 -3.40 -23.63 -11.41
C MET A 485 -4.82 -24.10 -11.74
N ILE A 486 -5.80 -23.21 -11.77
CA ILE A 486 -7.16 -23.54 -12.21
C ILE A 486 -7.15 -23.96 -13.70
N LEU A 487 -6.42 -23.25 -14.55
CA LEU A 487 -6.29 -23.58 -15.96
C LEU A 487 -5.66 -24.98 -16.16
N LEU A 488 -4.59 -25.29 -15.41
CA LEU A 488 -3.93 -26.60 -15.45
C LEU A 488 -4.88 -27.72 -15.00
N ALA A 489 -5.62 -27.52 -13.90
CA ALA A 489 -6.63 -28.46 -13.43
C ALA A 489 -7.69 -28.70 -14.52
N ASN A 490 -8.19 -27.63 -15.12
CA ASN A 490 -9.21 -27.70 -16.18
C ASN A 490 -8.70 -28.45 -17.43
N ILE A 491 -7.46 -28.23 -17.85
CA ILE A 491 -6.82 -28.94 -18.98
C ILE A 491 -6.71 -30.44 -18.69
N LEU A 492 -6.37 -30.85 -17.45
CA LEU A 492 -6.31 -32.27 -17.08
C LEU A 492 -7.68 -32.92 -17.15
N VAL A 493 -8.72 -32.25 -16.67
CA VAL A 493 -10.10 -32.74 -16.77
C VAL A 493 -10.53 -32.86 -18.24
N LEU A 494 -10.20 -31.90 -19.10
CA LEU A 494 -10.46 -31.97 -20.55
C LEU A 494 -9.76 -33.15 -21.21
N LYS A 495 -8.57 -33.52 -20.76
CA LYS A 495 -7.84 -34.72 -21.21
C LYS A 495 -8.33 -36.00 -20.56
N ARG A 496 -9.45 -35.96 -19.81
CA ARG A 496 -10.06 -37.10 -19.12
C ARG A 496 -9.12 -37.75 -18.08
N PHE A 497 -8.16 -37.00 -17.56
CA PHE A 497 -7.34 -37.45 -16.45
C PHE A 497 -8.16 -37.35 -15.16
N THR A 498 -8.48 -38.52 -14.57
CA THR A 498 -9.30 -38.56 -13.35
C THR A 498 -8.49 -39.17 -12.22
N LEU A 499 -8.51 -38.52 -11.08
CA LEU A 499 -7.95 -39.03 -9.83
C LEU A 499 -9.10 -39.42 -8.88
N PRO A 500 -8.92 -40.43 -8.04
CA PRO A 500 -9.87 -40.74 -6.97
C PRO A 500 -10.09 -39.55 -6.06
N TYR A 501 -11.32 -39.26 -5.65
CA TYR A 501 -11.64 -38.15 -4.74
C TYR A 501 -10.80 -38.18 -3.44
N ALA A 502 -10.53 -39.39 -2.91
CA ALA A 502 -9.69 -39.54 -1.71
C ALA A 502 -8.27 -38.98 -1.93
N VAL A 503 -7.71 -39.12 -3.14
CA VAL A 503 -6.37 -38.58 -3.47
C VAL A 503 -6.46 -37.06 -3.61
N LEU A 504 -7.49 -36.54 -4.28
CA LEU A 504 -7.66 -35.08 -4.45
C LEU A 504 -7.83 -34.37 -3.12
N TYR A 505 -8.77 -34.84 -2.29
CA TYR A 505 -8.99 -34.25 -0.95
C TYR A 505 -7.83 -34.50 0.00
N GLY A 506 -7.18 -35.67 -0.09
CA GLY A 506 -5.98 -35.96 0.70
C GLY A 506 -4.83 -35.02 0.36
N ALA A 507 -4.58 -34.78 -0.94
CA ALA A 507 -3.56 -33.82 -1.39
C ALA A 507 -3.92 -32.39 -0.96
N LEU A 508 -5.17 -31.97 -1.14
CA LEU A 508 -5.63 -30.65 -0.70
C LEU A 508 -5.40 -30.43 0.80
N VAL A 509 -5.83 -31.37 1.64
CA VAL A 509 -5.64 -31.26 3.10
C VAL A 509 -4.15 -31.25 3.47
N THR A 510 -3.35 -32.10 2.83
CA THR A 510 -1.90 -32.14 3.07
C THR A 510 -1.24 -30.79 2.69
N LEU A 511 -1.62 -30.21 1.55
CA LEU A 511 -1.09 -28.91 1.12
C LEU A 511 -1.53 -27.75 2.01
N LEU A 512 -2.77 -27.78 2.49
CA LEU A 512 -3.26 -26.77 3.45
C LEU A 512 -2.51 -26.89 4.79
N LEU A 513 -2.28 -28.11 5.29
CA LEU A 513 -1.48 -28.34 6.49
C LEU A 513 -0.02 -27.93 6.26
N PHE A 514 0.56 -28.28 5.11
CA PHE A 514 1.90 -27.82 4.75
C PHE A 514 2.00 -26.30 4.73
N SER A 515 1.05 -25.60 4.07
CA SER A 515 1.00 -24.14 4.05
C SER A 515 0.81 -23.52 5.44
N PHE A 516 0.18 -24.21 6.37
CA PHE A 516 0.02 -23.76 7.76
C PHE A 516 1.29 -23.90 8.61
N PHE A 517 2.01 -25.02 8.46
CA PHE A 517 3.21 -25.31 9.27
C PHE A 517 4.53 -24.84 8.63
N PHE A 518 4.54 -24.62 7.32
CA PHE A 518 5.74 -24.24 6.60
C PHE A 518 5.91 -22.73 6.59
N SER A 519 6.96 -22.24 7.25
CA SER A 519 7.30 -20.83 7.25
C SER A 519 7.74 -20.38 5.86
N LEU A 520 7.14 -19.28 5.37
CA LEU A 520 7.52 -18.67 4.09
C LEU A 520 8.93 -18.06 4.09
N ASN A 521 9.53 -17.87 5.27
CA ASN A 521 10.89 -17.31 5.40
C ASN A 521 11.95 -18.13 4.65
N HIS A 522 11.71 -19.42 4.42
CA HIS A 522 12.61 -20.24 3.59
C HIS A 522 12.68 -19.77 2.13
N LEU A 523 11.69 -19.02 1.66
CA LEU A 523 11.72 -18.45 0.32
C LEU A 523 12.78 -17.36 0.17
N PHE A 524 13.23 -16.72 1.25
CA PHE A 524 14.30 -15.73 1.20
C PHE A 524 15.65 -16.26 0.74
N GLN A 525 15.88 -17.57 0.86
CA GLN A 525 17.09 -18.23 0.38
C GLN A 525 17.22 -18.22 -1.15
N PHE A 526 16.12 -18.01 -1.87
CA PHE A 526 16.09 -18.02 -3.33
C PHE A 526 16.29 -16.62 -3.92
N ALA A 527 16.89 -16.57 -5.12
CA ALA A 527 16.92 -15.35 -5.92
C ALA A 527 15.49 -14.84 -6.18
N TYR A 528 15.32 -13.53 -6.35
CA TYR A 528 14.00 -12.88 -6.43
C TYR A 528 13.06 -13.53 -7.47
N SER A 529 13.55 -13.83 -8.68
CA SER A 529 12.75 -14.49 -9.73
C SER A 529 12.28 -15.91 -9.34
N ALA A 530 13.16 -16.69 -8.72
CA ALA A 530 12.80 -18.02 -8.23
C ALA A 530 11.81 -17.94 -7.05
N ARG A 531 11.95 -16.93 -6.20
CA ARG A 531 11.02 -16.65 -5.09
C ARG A 531 9.62 -16.35 -5.61
N LEU A 532 9.47 -15.47 -6.62
CA LEU A 532 8.19 -15.19 -7.27
C LEU A 532 7.52 -16.47 -7.81
N PHE A 533 8.31 -17.33 -8.45
CA PHE A 533 7.82 -18.59 -9.01
C PHE A 533 7.34 -19.56 -7.92
N PHE A 534 8.14 -19.80 -6.89
CA PHE A 534 7.76 -20.70 -5.80
C PHE A 534 6.60 -20.16 -4.96
N ALA A 535 6.54 -18.85 -4.75
CA ALA A 535 5.43 -18.18 -4.09
C ALA A 535 4.11 -18.39 -4.85
N GLY A 536 4.12 -18.19 -6.17
CA GLY A 536 2.94 -18.42 -7.00
C GLY A 536 2.48 -19.88 -6.99
N ILE A 537 3.41 -20.83 -7.01
CA ILE A 537 3.09 -22.26 -6.88
C ILE A 537 2.50 -22.57 -5.50
N GLN A 538 3.10 -22.10 -4.43
CA GLN A 538 2.64 -22.39 -3.07
C GLN A 538 1.22 -21.93 -2.82
N VAL A 539 0.85 -20.75 -3.29
CA VAL A 539 -0.53 -20.22 -3.17
C VAL A 539 -1.48 -20.94 -4.12
N GLY A 540 -1.06 -21.20 -5.35
CA GLY A 540 -1.92 -21.78 -6.37
C GLY A 540 -2.14 -23.29 -6.25
N LEU A 541 -1.17 -24.04 -5.68
CA LEU A 541 -1.22 -25.51 -5.67
C LEU A 541 -2.40 -26.10 -4.88
N PRO A 542 -2.82 -25.57 -3.72
CA PRO A 542 -4.05 -26.02 -3.07
C PRO A 542 -5.28 -25.85 -3.95
N ILE A 543 -5.34 -24.76 -4.74
CA ILE A 543 -6.43 -24.46 -5.64
C ILE A 543 -6.48 -25.44 -6.82
N PHE A 544 -5.32 -25.88 -7.30
CA PHE A 544 -5.24 -26.92 -8.33
C PHE A 544 -5.97 -28.23 -7.93
N PHE A 545 -5.86 -28.64 -6.66
CA PHE A 545 -6.53 -29.84 -6.15
C PHE A 545 -7.98 -29.58 -5.72
N ALA A 546 -8.36 -28.34 -5.52
CA ALA A 546 -9.73 -27.94 -5.19
C ALA A 546 -10.60 -27.74 -6.44
N GLY A 547 -10.00 -27.33 -7.57
CA GLY A 547 -10.68 -27.09 -8.87
C GLY A 547 -10.82 -28.35 -9.70
#